data_0ba8539995df4ef6ac4fcbfc99242967
#
_entry.id   0ba8539995df4ef6ac4fcbfc99242967
#
_cell.length_a   1.000
_cell.length_b   1.000
_cell.length_c   1.000
_cell.angle_alpha   90.00
_cell.angle_beta   90.00
_cell.angle_gamma   90.00
#
_symmetry.space_group_name_H-M   'P 1'
#
loop_
_entity.id
_entity.type
_entity.pdbx_description
1 polymer ?
#
loop_
_entity_poly.entity_id
_entity_poly.type
_entity_poly.pdbx_seq_one_letter_code
_entity_poly.pdbx_strand_id
1 'polypeptide(L)' 'MPLFRITVKTAKNSNGVRIEKGMSVDVVSNSFNNPVVTNGGQSVIDAFYRIYGIDIKKAGALSTVYLDVKKIG' A
#
# COMPACT_ATOMS: atom_id res chain seq x y z
N MET A 1 5.19 -6.32 -17.03
CA MET A 1 5.47 -5.41 -15.92
C MET A 1 5.37 -6.14 -14.60
N PRO A 2 6.22 -5.82 -13.62
CA PRO A 2 6.13 -6.49 -12.31
C PRO A 2 4.79 -6.22 -11.62
N LEU A 3 4.26 -7.25 -10.99
CA LEU A 3 3.05 -7.16 -10.17
C LEU A 3 3.45 -7.38 -8.71
N PHE A 4 3.03 -6.46 -7.85
CA PHE A 4 3.32 -6.52 -6.43
C PHE A 4 2.03 -6.63 -5.63
N ARG A 5 2.06 -7.43 -4.59
CA ARG A 5 0.99 -7.49 -3.59
C ARG A 5 1.42 -6.73 -2.35
N ILE A 6 0.62 -5.76 -1.96
CA ILE A 6 0.86 -4.93 -0.79
C ILE A 6 -0.15 -5.32 0.27
N THR A 7 0.33 -5.83 1.39
CA THR A 7 -0.53 -6.31 2.48
C THR A 7 -0.24 -5.52 3.75
N VAL A 8 -1.29 -5.09 4.43
CA VAL A 8 -1.14 -4.43 5.73
C VAL A 8 -0.74 -5.47 6.77
N LYS A 9 0.42 -5.30 7.37
CA LYS A 9 0.93 -6.21 8.41
C LYS A 9 0.71 -5.72 9.82
N THR A 10 0.37 -4.44 10.00
CA THR A 10 0.11 -3.84 11.31
C THR A 10 -1.08 -2.91 11.20
N ALA A 11 -2.09 -3.12 12.04
CA ALA A 11 -3.26 -2.25 12.08
C ALA A 11 -2.86 -0.86 12.58
N LYS A 12 -3.50 0.17 12.04
CA LYS A 12 -3.27 1.55 12.42
C LYS A 12 -4.55 2.35 12.30
N ASN A 13 -4.78 3.25 13.25
CA ASN A 13 -5.90 4.19 13.22
C ASN A 13 -5.32 5.58 13.50
N SER A 14 -5.33 6.46 12.50
CA SER A 14 -4.73 7.78 12.57
C SER A 14 -5.42 8.74 11.62
N ASN A 15 -5.57 9.99 12.03
CA ASN A 15 -6.18 11.05 11.20
C ASN A 15 -7.57 10.68 10.64
N GLY A 16 -8.33 9.90 11.39
CA GLY A 16 -9.65 9.44 10.96
C GLY A 16 -9.63 8.32 9.93
N VAL A 17 -8.47 7.78 9.62
CA VAL A 17 -8.31 6.67 8.69
C VAL A 17 -7.93 5.42 9.46
N ARG A 18 -8.69 4.35 9.26
CA ARG A 18 -8.45 3.07 9.91
C ARG A 18 -7.97 2.05 8.88
N ILE A 19 -6.83 1.43 9.14
CA ILE A 19 -6.34 0.30 8.36
C ILE A 19 -6.26 -0.93 9.24
N GLU A 20 -6.53 -2.09 8.67
CA GLU A 20 -6.58 -3.35 9.41
C GLU A 20 -5.59 -4.34 8.82
N LYS A 21 -5.01 -5.16 9.70
CA LYS A 21 -4.12 -6.23 9.29
C LYS A 21 -4.84 -7.18 8.32
N GLY A 22 -4.18 -7.53 7.23
CA GLY A 22 -4.74 -8.42 6.23
C GLY A 22 -5.37 -7.73 5.02
N MET A 23 -5.58 -6.41 5.08
CA MET A 23 -5.99 -5.65 3.90
C MET A 23 -4.88 -5.72 2.86
N SER A 24 -5.23 -6.03 1.62
CA SER A 24 -4.21 -6.13 0.57
C SER A 24 -4.71 -5.61 -0.76
N VAL A 25 -3.77 -5.13 -1.57
CA VAL A 25 -4.02 -4.66 -2.93
C VAL A 25 -2.90 -5.15 -3.83
N ASP A 26 -3.21 -5.34 -5.11
CA ASP A 26 -2.23 -5.69 -6.12
C ASP A 26 -1.93 -4.45 -6.95
N VAL A 27 -0.65 -4.18 -7.17
CA VAL A 27 -0.18 -2.98 -7.86
C VAL A 27 0.78 -3.39 -8.97
N VAL A 28 0.51 -2.90 -10.18
CA VAL A 28 1.43 -3.04 -11.31
C VAL A 28 2.42 -1.88 -11.25
N SER A 29 3.71 -2.20 -11.29
CA SER A 29 4.76 -1.19 -11.27
C SER A 29 5.52 -1.19 -12.59
N ASN A 30 5.97 -0.02 -13.03
CA ASN A 30 6.83 0.11 -14.21
C ASN A 30 8.30 -0.21 -13.90
N SER A 31 8.59 -0.57 -12.68
CA SER A 31 9.93 -0.76 -12.16
C SER A 31 9.97 -1.99 -11.26
N PHE A 32 11.14 -2.59 -11.13
CA PHE A 32 11.36 -3.67 -10.17
C PHE A 32 11.54 -3.16 -8.74
N ASN A 33 11.52 -1.85 -8.55
CA ASN A 33 11.63 -1.24 -7.23
C ASN A 33 10.33 -1.38 -6.45
N ASN A 34 10.44 -1.32 -5.13
CA ASN A 34 9.31 -1.38 -4.23
C ASN A 34 8.32 -0.23 -4.53
N PRO A 35 7.05 -0.52 -4.90
CA PRO A 35 6.09 0.52 -5.24
C PRO A 35 5.74 1.46 -4.08
N VAL A 36 5.95 1.05 -2.84
CA VAL A 36 5.71 1.92 -1.67
C VAL A 36 6.64 3.12 -1.69
N VAL A 37 7.86 2.98 -2.21
CA VAL A 37 8.87 4.04 -2.24
C VAL A 37 9.08 4.64 -3.63
N THR A 38 8.39 4.14 -4.64
CA THR A 38 8.49 4.62 -6.02
C THR A 38 7.41 5.68 -6.26
N ASN A 39 7.79 6.82 -6.82
CA ASN A 39 6.87 7.94 -7.09
C ASN A 39 6.06 8.34 -5.85
N GLY A 40 6.70 8.34 -4.68
CA GLY A 40 6.02 8.67 -3.43
C GLY A 40 4.94 7.68 -3.03
N GLY A 41 4.96 6.46 -3.58
CA GLY A 41 3.98 5.45 -3.29
C GLY A 41 2.62 5.69 -3.93
N GLN A 42 2.56 6.50 -4.98
CA GLN A 42 1.28 6.91 -5.57
C GLN A 42 0.44 5.73 -6.06
N SER A 43 1.05 4.71 -6.66
CA SER A 43 0.33 3.53 -7.13
C SER A 43 -0.34 2.79 -5.98
N VAL A 44 0.33 2.71 -4.82
CA VAL A 44 -0.20 2.07 -3.63
C VAL A 44 -1.33 2.91 -3.03
N ILE A 45 -1.15 4.23 -2.95
CA ILE A 45 -2.18 5.15 -2.46
C ILE A 45 -3.45 5.01 -3.28
N ASP A 46 -3.33 5.04 -4.60
CA ASP A 46 -4.46 4.93 -5.51
C ASP A 46 -5.17 3.59 -5.39
N ALA A 47 -4.42 2.51 -5.24
CA ALA A 47 -4.98 1.17 -5.12
C ALA A 47 -5.79 1.01 -3.83
N PHE A 48 -5.28 1.48 -2.70
CA PHE A 48 -6.03 1.42 -1.44
C PHE A 48 -7.26 2.30 -1.47
N TYR A 49 -7.17 3.47 -2.08
CA TYR A 49 -8.32 4.36 -2.23
C TYR A 49 -9.40 3.73 -3.09
N ARG A 50 -9.03 3.14 -4.23
CA ARG A 50 -9.97 2.54 -5.16
C ARG A 50 -10.67 1.31 -4.56
N ILE A 51 -9.95 0.48 -3.83
CA ILE A 51 -10.47 -0.81 -3.34
C ILE A 51 -11.13 -0.67 -1.98
N TYR A 52 -10.53 0.08 -1.06
CA TYR A 52 -11.01 0.20 0.32
C TYR A 52 -11.60 1.57 0.65
N GLY A 53 -11.42 2.55 -0.23
CA GLY A 53 -11.90 3.91 0.03
C GLY A 53 -11.11 4.65 1.11
N ILE A 54 -9.88 4.23 1.38
CA ILE A 54 -9.04 4.84 2.42
C ILE A 54 -7.84 5.53 1.82
N ASP A 55 -7.37 6.61 2.49
CA ASP A 55 -6.15 7.30 2.13
C ASP A 55 -5.03 6.81 3.05
N ILE A 56 -4.23 5.88 2.55
CA ILE A 56 -3.17 5.25 3.35
C ILE A 56 -2.04 6.22 3.67
N LYS A 57 -1.82 7.23 2.84
CA LYS A 57 -0.84 8.29 3.11
C LYS A 57 -1.30 9.16 4.27
N LYS A 58 -2.58 9.51 4.32
CA LYS A 58 -3.15 10.29 5.41
C LYS A 58 -3.08 9.54 6.73
N ALA A 59 -3.23 8.23 6.68
CA ALA A 59 -3.09 7.38 7.86
C ALA A 59 -1.65 7.29 8.38
N GLY A 60 -0.68 7.78 7.61
CA GLY A 60 0.73 7.67 7.97
C GLY A 60 1.27 6.27 7.86
N ALA A 61 0.62 5.41 7.09
CA ALA A 61 0.96 3.99 6.99
C ALA A 61 1.68 3.64 5.67
N LEU A 62 2.06 4.64 4.90
CA LEU A 62 2.75 4.42 3.62
C LEU A 62 4.23 4.15 3.87
N SER A 63 4.52 2.99 4.45
CA SER A 63 5.89 2.56 4.70
C SER A 63 5.96 1.05 4.85
N THR A 64 7.15 0.49 4.70
CA THR A 64 7.37 -0.95 4.87
C THR A 64 7.26 -1.40 6.32
N VAL A 65 7.17 -0.48 7.27
CA VAL A 65 6.88 -0.80 8.68
C VAL A 65 5.45 -1.32 8.81
N TYR A 66 4.51 -0.75 8.07
CA TYR A 66 3.10 -1.13 8.12
C TYR A 66 2.66 -2.02 6.96
N LEU A 67 3.39 -1.99 5.86
CA LEU A 67 3.02 -2.68 4.63
C LEU A 67 4.06 -3.72 4.25
N ASP A 68 3.59 -4.92 3.96
CA ASP A 68 4.42 -5.98 3.41
C ASP A 68 4.31 -5.94 1.88
N VAL A 69 5.43 -5.96 1.19
CA VAL A 69 5.49 -5.88 -0.26
C VAL A 69 6.04 -7.18 -0.80
N LYS A 70 5.26 -7.83 -1.66
CA LYS A 70 5.66 -9.08 -2.28
C LYS A 70 5.50 -8.99 -3.78
N LYS A 71 6.55 -9.30 -4.52
CA LYS A 71 6.48 -9.41 -5.97
C LYS A 71 5.83 -10.76 -6.32
N ILE A 72 4.73 -10.72 -7.07
CA ILE A 72 3.96 -11.91 -7.42
C ILE A 72 3.86 -12.18 -8.93
N GLY A 73 4.36 -11.27 -9.72
CA GLY A 73 4.33 -11.46 -11.17
C GLY A 73 5.33 -10.63 -11.94
#